data_c0cd019c09f638970e533fbfe99aceb5
#
_entry.id   c0cd019c09f638970e533fbfe99aceb5
#
_cell.length_a   1.000
_cell.length_b   1.000
_cell.length_c   1.000
_cell.angle_alpha   90.00
_cell.angle_beta   90.00
_cell.angle_gamma   90.00
#
_symmetry.space_group_name_H-M   'P 1'
#
loop_
_entity.id
_entity.type
_entity.pdbx_description
1 polymer ?
#
loop_
_entity_poly.entity_id
_entity_poly.type
_entity_poly.pdbx_seq_one_letter_code
_entity_poly.pdbx_strand_id
1 'polypeptide(L)'
;MERLLSSRLALAAVVALDQCPSGLHLVELSEATDTGPSAAQKATQILIADGFVEREAGPRPRYRLRADHPASAALVTLAQRGLPIDRAIDVACRANRAVGSVARDPGGYVVVIGRFTEPGDEARLRAALRSMNEDRDDARVTELYRHDEFRELVTRSRRYKDRLTKMTVLKGEVDRFLPRPPRRAGRREPLGRLPPSLRKPSRRALEALAGRHGLARVVVFGSAVRSDFGPGSDVDVLVEPRPEVRLGLDDVIRLREQLEEAFGRDVDVVNARFARPGVLRAAAEEGVVLYG
;
A
#
# COMPACT_ATOMS: atom_id res chain seq x y z
N MET A 1 17.96 3.09 29.60
CA MET A 1 18.08 1.65 29.27
C MET A 1 16.85 0.85 29.74
N GLU A 2 16.49 0.81 31.02
CA GLU A 2 15.35 0.02 31.50
C GLU A 2 14.00 0.41 30.86
N ARG A 3 13.71 1.71 30.74
CA ARG A 3 12.51 2.21 30.04
C ARG A 3 12.49 1.88 28.54
N LEU A 4 13.64 1.78 27.91
CA LEU A 4 13.77 1.41 26.52
C LEU A 4 13.45 -0.06 26.29
N LEU A 5 13.99 -0.94 27.12
CA LEU A 5 13.79 -2.38 27.03
C LEU A 5 12.36 -2.80 27.35
N SER A 6 11.66 -2.06 28.22
CA SER A 6 10.25 -2.29 28.53
C SER A 6 9.27 -1.72 27.48
N SER A 7 9.76 -0.88 26.56
CA SER A 7 8.91 -0.23 25.54
C SER A 7 8.97 -0.96 24.21
N ARG A 8 7.98 -1.80 23.93
CA ARG A 8 7.83 -2.46 22.62
C ARG A 8 7.83 -1.45 21.45
N LEU A 9 7.35 -0.24 21.68
CA LEU A 9 7.32 0.79 20.66
C LEU A 9 8.71 1.39 20.39
N ALA A 10 9.54 1.56 21.45
CA ALA A 10 10.92 1.98 21.28
C ALA A 10 11.72 0.92 20.51
N LEU A 11 11.52 -0.36 20.82
CA LEU A 11 12.13 -1.46 20.06
C LEU A 11 11.68 -1.45 18.59
N ALA A 12 10.39 -1.24 18.32
CA ALA A 12 9.89 -1.11 16.94
C ALA A 12 10.52 0.09 16.20
N ALA A 13 10.68 1.22 16.88
CA ALA A 13 11.37 2.38 16.32
C ALA A 13 12.84 2.08 15.98
N VAL A 14 13.55 1.32 16.81
CA VAL A 14 14.93 0.87 16.52
C VAL A 14 14.96 0.00 15.26
N VAL A 15 14.07 -0.98 15.13
CA VAL A 15 13.98 -1.83 13.93
C VAL A 15 13.70 -1.00 12.70
N ALA A 16 12.79 -0.02 12.78
CA ALA A 16 12.48 0.85 11.64
C ALA A 16 13.68 1.72 11.22
N LEU A 17 14.35 2.34 12.18
CA LEU A 17 15.50 3.21 11.91
C LEU A 17 16.72 2.44 11.38
N ASP A 18 16.93 1.20 11.83
CA ASP A 18 17.97 0.32 11.29
C ASP A 18 17.79 0.06 9.79
N GLN A 19 16.54 -0.06 9.33
CA GLN A 19 16.24 -0.30 7.91
C GLN A 19 16.34 0.96 7.04
N CYS A 20 16.49 2.14 7.62
CA CYS A 20 16.58 3.41 6.89
C CYS A 20 17.73 4.28 7.41
N PRO A 21 19.02 4.01 7.01
CA PRO A 21 20.18 4.78 7.49
C PRO A 21 20.14 6.27 7.19
N SER A 22 19.43 6.65 6.11
CA SER A 22 19.18 8.06 5.78
C SER A 22 18.22 8.75 6.75
N GLY A 23 17.70 8.02 7.74
CA GLY A 23 16.75 8.48 8.73
C GLY A 23 15.31 8.55 8.22
N LEU A 24 14.39 8.55 9.18
CA LEU A 24 12.94 8.66 8.95
C LEU A 24 12.41 9.96 9.55
N HIS A 25 11.44 10.57 8.88
CA HIS A 25 10.62 11.61 9.51
C HIS A 25 9.64 10.98 10.50
N LEU A 26 9.11 11.76 11.43
CA LEU A 26 8.18 11.26 12.45
C LEU A 26 6.94 10.57 11.85
N VAL A 27 6.41 11.09 10.75
CA VAL A 27 5.27 10.49 10.05
C VAL A 27 5.67 9.13 9.47
N GLU A 28 6.78 9.05 8.74
CA GLU A 28 7.30 7.80 8.18
C GLU A 28 7.55 6.75 9.28
N LEU A 29 8.06 7.19 10.44
CA LEU A 29 8.29 6.31 11.59
C LEU A 29 6.96 5.83 12.20
N SER A 30 5.95 6.70 12.31
CA SER A 30 4.63 6.33 12.81
C SER A 30 3.93 5.32 11.89
N GLU A 31 4.04 5.51 10.57
CA GLU A 31 3.55 4.57 9.57
C GLU A 31 4.27 3.21 9.63
N ALA A 32 5.60 3.24 9.69
CA ALA A 32 6.40 2.02 9.78
C ALA A 32 6.10 1.21 11.06
N THR A 33 5.91 1.90 12.18
CA THR A 33 5.59 1.27 13.46
C THR A 33 4.10 1.06 13.69
N ASP A 34 3.23 1.43 12.72
CA ASP A 34 1.78 1.34 12.81
C ASP A 34 1.25 1.94 14.12
N THR A 35 1.62 3.19 14.37
CA THR A 35 1.26 3.92 15.60
C THR A 35 0.96 5.38 15.29
N GLY A 36 0.33 6.09 16.23
CA GLY A 36 0.11 7.53 16.07
C GLY A 36 1.41 8.35 16.22
N PRO A 37 1.48 9.54 15.61
CA PRO A 37 2.68 10.41 15.68
C PRO A 37 3.13 10.73 17.11
N SER A 38 2.21 10.96 18.04
CA SER A 38 2.53 11.20 19.46
C SER A 38 3.23 10.04 20.14
N ALA A 39 2.83 8.81 19.80
CA ALA A 39 3.46 7.60 20.32
C ALA A 39 4.86 7.40 19.71
N ALA A 40 5.00 7.59 18.39
CA ALA A 40 6.30 7.57 17.72
C ALA A 40 7.25 8.64 18.29
N GLN A 41 6.74 9.84 18.58
CA GLN A 41 7.52 10.90 19.23
C GLN A 41 8.02 10.50 20.62
N LYS A 42 7.17 9.89 21.45
CA LYS A 42 7.60 9.41 22.78
C LYS A 42 8.68 8.35 22.66
N ALA A 43 8.55 7.41 21.70
CA ALA A 43 9.56 6.39 21.47
C ALA A 43 10.91 7.00 21.05
N THR A 44 10.90 7.97 20.12
CA THR A 44 12.14 8.66 19.71
C THR A 44 12.77 9.48 20.83
N GLN A 45 11.96 10.12 21.69
CA GLN A 45 12.49 10.85 22.86
C GLN A 45 13.25 9.94 23.84
N ILE A 46 12.74 8.72 24.09
CA ILE A 46 13.45 7.72 24.93
C ILE A 46 14.79 7.37 24.27
N LEU A 47 14.80 7.09 22.98
CA LEU A 47 16.01 6.72 22.25
C LEU A 47 17.04 7.87 22.15
N ILE A 48 16.59 9.11 22.06
CA ILE A 48 17.44 10.30 22.08
C ILE A 48 18.04 10.48 23.47
N ALA A 49 17.24 10.36 24.53
CA ALA A 49 17.70 10.51 25.92
C ALA A 49 18.76 9.46 26.28
N ASP A 50 18.65 8.24 25.76
CA ASP A 50 19.63 7.16 25.94
C ASP A 50 20.81 7.24 24.93
N GLY A 51 20.84 8.26 24.03
CA GLY A 51 21.93 8.51 23.10
C GLY A 51 21.96 7.64 21.84
N PHE A 52 20.96 6.79 21.59
CA PHE A 52 20.91 5.87 20.45
C PHE A 52 20.41 6.51 19.16
N VAL A 53 19.65 7.59 19.27
CA VAL A 53 19.06 8.27 18.11
C VAL A 53 19.49 9.74 18.10
N GLU A 54 19.88 10.22 16.95
CA GLU A 54 20.06 11.65 16.67
C GLU A 54 18.85 12.20 15.92
N ARG A 55 18.57 13.48 16.22
CA ARG A 55 17.54 14.25 15.53
C ARG A 55 18.21 15.35 14.73
N GLU A 56 18.04 15.36 13.41
CA GLU A 56 18.50 16.45 12.57
C GLU A 56 17.81 17.78 12.94
N ALA A 57 18.52 18.88 12.82
CA ALA A 57 17.94 20.20 12.95
C ALA A 57 17.05 20.54 11.73
N GLY A 58 15.99 21.31 11.95
CA GLY A 58 15.17 21.81 10.86
C GLY A 58 13.67 21.68 11.08
N PRO A 59 12.85 22.24 10.15
CA PRO A 59 11.38 22.25 10.28
C PRO A 59 10.75 20.87 10.08
N ARG A 60 11.43 19.96 9.40
CA ARG A 60 11.04 18.55 9.22
C ARG A 60 12.21 17.67 9.62
N PRO A 61 12.45 17.46 10.91
CA PRO A 61 13.59 16.71 11.40
C PRO A 61 13.51 15.23 10.98
N ARG A 62 14.67 14.67 10.66
CA ARG A 62 14.85 13.23 10.52
C ARG A 62 15.42 12.66 11.81
N TYR A 63 15.01 11.45 12.09
CA TYR A 63 15.52 10.67 13.21
C TYR A 63 16.39 9.55 12.63
N ARG A 64 17.61 9.41 13.14
CA ARG A 64 18.60 8.47 12.63
C ARG A 64 19.21 7.68 13.78
N LEU A 65 19.36 6.36 13.59
CA LEU A 65 20.09 5.55 14.53
C LEU A 65 21.57 5.90 14.49
N ARG A 66 22.18 6.08 15.64
CA ARG A 66 23.62 6.39 15.75
C ARG A 66 24.43 5.11 15.62
N ALA A 67 25.05 4.93 14.45
CA ALA A 67 25.90 3.78 14.16
C ALA A 67 27.21 3.78 14.99
N ASP A 68 27.66 4.98 15.42
CA ASP A 68 28.86 5.20 16.22
C ASP A 68 28.68 4.88 17.72
N HIS A 69 27.43 4.75 18.18
CA HIS A 69 27.18 4.39 19.58
C HIS A 69 27.57 2.92 19.83
N PRO A 70 28.40 2.62 20.84
CA PRO A 70 29.02 1.30 21.03
C PRO A 70 28.01 0.16 21.25
N ALA A 71 26.82 0.46 21.76
CA ALA A 71 25.76 -0.53 21.99
C ALA A 71 24.69 -0.58 20.87
N SER A 72 24.81 0.19 19.79
CA SER A 72 23.77 0.24 18.76
C SER A 72 23.52 -1.10 18.08
N ALA A 73 24.57 -1.84 17.73
CA ALA A 73 24.40 -3.16 17.12
C ALA A 73 23.71 -4.16 18.05
N ALA A 74 24.07 -4.13 19.34
CA ALA A 74 23.42 -4.99 20.35
C ALA A 74 21.95 -4.59 20.56
N LEU A 75 21.66 -3.28 20.56
CA LEU A 75 20.28 -2.79 20.66
C LEU A 75 19.43 -3.20 19.46
N VAL A 76 19.97 -3.13 18.24
CA VAL A 76 19.28 -3.59 17.02
C VAL A 76 18.94 -5.08 17.12
N THR A 77 19.92 -5.91 17.48
CA THR A 77 19.69 -7.35 17.67
C THR A 77 18.64 -7.62 18.73
N LEU A 78 18.71 -6.94 19.86
CA LEU A 78 17.73 -7.05 20.94
C LEU A 78 16.33 -6.63 20.46
N ALA A 79 16.22 -5.52 19.71
CA ALA A 79 14.96 -5.04 19.19
C ALA A 79 14.34 -6.03 18.19
N GLN A 80 15.14 -6.57 17.29
CA GLN A 80 14.72 -7.58 16.31
C GLN A 80 14.21 -8.86 16.98
N ARG A 81 14.85 -9.30 18.06
CA ARG A 81 14.50 -10.54 18.79
C ARG A 81 13.46 -10.32 19.90
N GLY A 82 13.42 -9.15 20.49
CA GLY A 82 12.51 -8.80 21.59
C GLY A 82 11.07 -8.48 21.18
N LEU A 83 10.83 -8.24 19.88
CA LEU A 83 9.49 -8.07 19.35
C LEU A 83 8.88 -9.43 18.92
N PRO A 84 7.53 -9.56 18.95
CA PRO A 84 6.87 -10.66 18.25
C PRO A 84 7.34 -10.70 16.79
N ILE A 85 7.65 -11.88 16.26
CA ILE A 85 8.33 -12.01 14.97
C ILE A 85 7.57 -11.36 13.83
N ASP A 86 6.26 -11.54 13.76
CA ASP A 86 5.41 -10.92 12.74
C ASP A 86 5.49 -9.40 12.81
N ARG A 87 5.58 -8.84 14.01
CA ARG A 87 5.72 -7.39 14.22
C ARG A 87 7.08 -6.88 13.78
N ALA A 88 8.15 -7.60 14.12
CA ALA A 88 9.51 -7.23 13.73
C ALA A 88 9.66 -7.22 12.20
N ILE A 89 9.18 -8.26 11.52
CA ILE A 89 9.20 -8.38 10.06
C ILE A 89 8.37 -7.25 9.41
N ASP A 90 7.16 -6.99 9.91
CA ASP A 90 6.28 -5.96 9.38
C ASP A 90 6.91 -4.57 9.47
N VAL A 91 7.44 -4.22 10.64
CA VAL A 91 8.13 -2.93 10.86
C VAL A 91 9.35 -2.79 9.95
N ALA A 92 10.20 -3.80 9.86
CA ALA A 92 11.39 -3.76 9.01
C ALA A 92 11.02 -3.57 7.54
N CYS A 93 10.03 -4.30 7.06
CA CYS A 93 9.58 -4.20 5.67
C CYS A 93 8.87 -2.88 5.36
N ARG A 94 8.09 -2.33 6.29
CA ARG A 94 7.45 -1.01 6.11
C ARG A 94 8.47 0.11 6.07
N ALA A 95 9.47 0.08 6.95
CA ALA A 95 10.51 1.10 7.03
C ALA A 95 11.47 1.07 5.84
N ASN A 96 11.75 -0.09 5.28
CA ASN A 96 12.67 -0.21 4.14
C ASN A 96 12.00 0.31 2.87
N ARG A 97 12.53 1.42 2.32
CA ARG A 97 11.97 2.10 1.15
C ARG A 97 12.06 1.29 -0.14
N ALA A 98 13.01 0.37 -0.22
CA ALA A 98 13.16 -0.51 -1.37
C ALA A 98 12.07 -1.60 -1.42
N VAL A 99 11.44 -1.92 -0.29
CA VAL A 99 10.35 -2.90 -0.22
C VAL A 99 9.07 -2.32 -0.82
N GLY A 100 8.63 -2.90 -1.91
CA GLY A 100 7.40 -2.50 -2.61
C GLY A 100 6.17 -3.28 -2.17
N SER A 101 6.33 -4.56 -1.83
CA SER A 101 5.20 -5.42 -1.43
C SER A 101 5.64 -6.49 -0.42
N VAL A 102 4.75 -6.78 0.51
CA VAL A 102 4.91 -7.87 1.50
C VAL A 102 3.59 -8.61 1.61
N ALA A 103 3.64 -9.93 1.59
CA ALA A 103 2.48 -10.77 1.80
C ALA A 103 2.82 -11.96 2.70
N ARG A 104 1.83 -12.45 3.45
CA ARG A 104 1.96 -13.57 4.37
C ARG A 104 0.83 -14.58 4.17
N ASP A 105 1.15 -15.87 4.14
CA ASP A 105 0.16 -16.92 4.15
C ASP A 105 -0.29 -17.28 5.60
N PRO A 106 -1.41 -18.01 5.77
CA PRO A 106 -1.88 -18.43 7.09
C PRO A 106 -0.88 -19.30 7.86
N GLY A 107 0.03 -19.98 7.18
CA GLY A 107 1.10 -20.79 7.79
C GLY A 107 2.31 -19.97 8.24
N GLY A 108 2.28 -18.64 8.08
CA GLY A 108 3.35 -17.75 8.50
C GLY A 108 4.50 -17.62 7.51
N TYR A 109 4.37 -18.14 6.29
CA TYR A 109 5.34 -17.91 5.22
C TYR A 109 5.20 -16.48 4.69
N VAL A 110 6.32 -15.77 4.62
CA VAL A 110 6.36 -14.36 4.24
C VAL A 110 7.12 -14.19 2.92
N VAL A 111 6.52 -13.47 1.98
CA VAL A 111 7.15 -13.05 0.73
C VAL A 111 7.37 -11.56 0.76
N VAL A 112 8.61 -11.15 0.55
CA VAL A 112 9.02 -9.75 0.45
C VAL A 112 9.50 -9.48 -0.96
N ILE A 113 8.94 -8.45 -1.60
CA ILE A 113 9.25 -8.08 -2.98
C ILE A 113 9.74 -6.64 -2.98
N GLY A 114 10.96 -6.42 -3.48
CA GLY A 114 11.59 -5.11 -3.46
C GLY A 114 12.18 -4.67 -4.80
N ARG A 115 12.44 -3.36 -4.90
CA ARG A 115 13.28 -2.74 -5.93
C ARG A 115 14.52 -2.21 -5.25
N PHE A 116 15.50 -3.09 -5.05
CA PHE A 116 16.75 -2.77 -4.35
C PHE A 116 17.72 -2.11 -5.35
N THR A 117 17.66 -0.79 -5.42
CA THR A 117 18.55 0.01 -6.28
C THR A 117 19.83 0.40 -5.57
N GLU A 118 19.76 0.60 -4.24
CA GLU A 118 20.93 0.90 -3.43
C GLU A 118 21.61 -0.39 -2.97
N PRO A 119 22.94 -0.51 -3.12
CA PRO A 119 23.67 -1.77 -2.86
C PRO A 119 23.51 -2.34 -1.44
N GLY A 120 23.20 -1.49 -0.46
CA GLY A 120 23.09 -1.90 0.94
C GLY A 120 21.71 -2.34 1.40
N ASP A 121 20.64 -1.93 0.71
CA ASP A 121 19.27 -2.08 1.21
C ASP A 121 18.81 -3.54 1.24
N GLU A 122 19.13 -4.31 0.20
CA GLU A 122 18.82 -5.73 0.15
C GLU A 122 19.58 -6.52 1.22
N ALA A 123 20.88 -6.26 1.32
CA ALA A 123 21.76 -6.96 2.28
C ALA A 123 21.33 -6.68 3.72
N ARG A 124 20.98 -5.43 4.03
CA ARG A 124 20.49 -5.01 5.34
C ARG A 124 19.18 -5.72 5.71
N LEU A 125 18.22 -5.74 4.79
CA LEU A 125 16.94 -6.41 5.04
C LEU A 125 17.13 -7.92 5.19
N ARG A 126 17.94 -8.56 4.35
CA ARG A 126 18.27 -9.99 4.49
C ARG A 126 18.92 -10.30 5.83
N ALA A 127 19.84 -9.48 6.30
CA ALA A 127 20.49 -9.63 7.59
C ALA A 127 19.47 -9.49 8.74
N ALA A 128 18.60 -8.49 8.70
CA ALA A 128 17.56 -8.29 9.68
C ALA A 128 16.56 -9.46 9.72
N LEU A 129 16.05 -9.91 8.58
CA LEU A 129 15.13 -11.05 8.52
C LEU A 129 15.77 -12.35 9.03
N ARG A 130 17.05 -12.55 8.79
CA ARG A 130 17.80 -13.68 9.35
C ARG A 130 17.91 -13.57 10.85
N SER A 131 18.37 -12.44 11.37
CA SER A 131 18.51 -12.18 12.81
C SER A 131 17.19 -12.32 13.57
N MET A 132 16.06 -11.87 12.97
CA MET A 132 14.73 -12.02 13.55
C MET A 132 14.29 -13.48 13.66
N ASN A 133 14.77 -14.35 12.80
CA ASN A 133 14.41 -15.77 12.75
C ASN A 133 15.37 -16.68 13.51
N GLU A 134 16.54 -16.16 13.92
CA GLU A 134 17.58 -16.96 14.57
C GLU A 134 17.15 -17.38 15.98
N ASP A 135 17.32 -18.67 16.29
CA ASP A 135 17.04 -19.27 17.61
C ASP A 135 15.61 -19.03 18.11
N ARG A 136 14.60 -19.08 17.23
CA ARG A 136 13.19 -18.87 17.59
C ARG A 136 12.32 -20.07 17.21
N ASP A 137 11.45 -20.48 18.15
CA ASP A 137 10.47 -21.53 17.91
C ASP A 137 9.34 -21.06 16.95
N ASP A 138 9.05 -19.74 16.96
CA ASP A 138 8.04 -19.11 16.11
C ASP A 138 8.62 -18.53 14.80
N ALA A 139 9.82 -18.97 14.39
CA ALA A 139 10.48 -18.50 13.16
C ALA A 139 9.58 -18.58 11.92
N ARG A 140 9.75 -17.63 11.02
CA ARG A 140 8.98 -17.55 9.78
C ARG A 140 9.86 -17.87 8.58
N VAL A 141 9.35 -18.67 7.67
CA VAL A 141 10.00 -18.85 6.37
C VAL A 141 9.83 -17.55 5.58
N THR A 142 10.92 -16.79 5.44
CA THR A 142 10.91 -15.52 4.72
C THR A 142 11.69 -15.64 3.43
N GLU A 143 11.04 -15.33 2.32
CA GLU A 143 11.68 -15.26 1.01
C GLU A 143 11.68 -13.83 0.50
N LEU A 144 12.83 -13.36 0.07
CA LEU A 144 13.03 -12.03 -0.46
C LEU A 144 13.42 -12.11 -1.92
N TYR A 145 12.64 -11.45 -2.75
CA TYR A 145 12.78 -11.41 -4.19
C TYR A 145 12.95 -9.99 -4.71
N ARG A 146 13.72 -9.85 -5.77
CA ARG A 146 13.62 -8.66 -6.62
C ARG A 146 12.33 -8.72 -7.43
N HIS A 147 11.85 -7.56 -7.80
CA HIS A 147 10.56 -7.40 -8.48
C HIS A 147 10.46 -8.19 -9.79
N ASP A 148 11.54 -8.20 -10.59
CA ASP A 148 11.66 -8.93 -11.85
C ASP A 148 11.74 -10.45 -11.64
N GLU A 149 12.60 -10.91 -10.72
CA GLU A 149 12.72 -12.31 -10.32
C GLU A 149 11.38 -12.89 -9.85
N PHE A 150 10.67 -12.13 -9.02
CA PHE A 150 9.37 -12.57 -8.53
C PHE A 150 8.33 -12.67 -9.63
N ARG A 151 8.31 -11.70 -10.55
CA ARG A 151 7.43 -11.74 -11.72
C ARG A 151 7.68 -12.99 -12.56
N GLU A 152 8.95 -13.32 -12.81
CA GLU A 152 9.34 -14.51 -13.57
C GLU A 152 8.90 -15.79 -12.84
N LEU A 153 9.15 -15.90 -11.54
CA LEU A 153 8.75 -17.03 -10.71
C LEU A 153 7.24 -17.27 -10.77
N VAL A 154 6.44 -16.23 -10.58
CA VAL A 154 4.98 -16.33 -10.63
C VAL A 154 4.48 -16.67 -12.04
N THR A 155 5.17 -16.21 -13.08
CA THR A 155 4.82 -16.55 -14.47
C THR A 155 5.02 -18.04 -14.74
N ARG A 156 6.10 -18.62 -14.24
CA ARG A 156 6.50 -20.02 -14.48
C ARG A 156 5.83 -21.02 -13.54
N SER A 157 5.45 -20.65 -12.33
CA SER A 157 4.98 -21.56 -11.30
C SER A 157 3.50 -21.40 -10.95
N ARG A 158 2.67 -22.36 -11.37
CA ARG A 158 1.25 -22.41 -10.98
C ARG A 158 1.06 -22.52 -9.47
N ARG A 159 1.92 -23.30 -8.78
CA ARG A 159 1.88 -23.47 -7.32
C ARG A 159 2.10 -22.15 -6.60
N TYR A 160 2.99 -21.29 -7.10
CA TYR A 160 3.22 -19.96 -6.54
C TYR A 160 2.04 -19.02 -6.74
N LYS A 161 1.39 -19.08 -7.91
CA LYS A 161 0.16 -18.33 -8.19
C LYS A 161 -0.95 -18.69 -7.21
N ASP A 162 -1.20 -19.98 -7.05
CA ASP A 162 -2.25 -20.50 -6.16
C ASP A 162 -1.96 -20.16 -4.69
N ARG A 163 -0.68 -20.07 -4.31
CA ARG A 163 -0.27 -19.64 -2.97
C ARG A 163 -0.51 -18.15 -2.74
N LEU A 164 -0.14 -17.31 -3.71
CA LEU A 164 -0.32 -15.85 -3.61
C LEU A 164 -1.79 -15.45 -3.44
N THR A 165 -2.73 -16.16 -4.07
CA THR A 165 -4.18 -15.89 -3.93
C THR A 165 -4.70 -16.09 -2.50
N LYS A 166 -3.95 -16.82 -1.66
CA LYS A 166 -4.30 -17.12 -0.26
C LYS A 166 -3.54 -16.26 0.73
N MET A 167 -2.64 -15.41 0.26
CA MET A 167 -1.83 -14.55 1.12
C MET A 167 -2.56 -13.28 1.52
N THR A 168 -2.34 -12.86 2.75
CA THR A 168 -2.73 -11.53 3.23
C THR A 168 -1.63 -10.54 2.86
N VAL A 169 -1.98 -9.46 2.19
CA VAL A 169 -1.06 -8.37 1.83
C VAL A 169 -0.86 -7.46 3.04
N LEU A 170 0.39 -7.29 3.44
CA LEU A 170 0.79 -6.42 4.57
C LEU A 170 1.28 -5.06 4.10
N LYS A 171 1.86 -5.00 2.90
CA LYS A 171 2.34 -3.76 2.26
C LYS A 171 2.23 -3.87 0.74
N GLY A 172 1.84 -2.80 0.08
CA GLY A 172 1.80 -2.71 -1.38
C GLY A 172 0.73 -3.58 -2.03
N GLU A 173 0.95 -3.90 -3.30
CA GLU A 173 0.03 -4.70 -4.13
C GLU A 173 0.74 -5.96 -4.60
N VAL A 174 0.30 -7.12 -4.15
CA VAL A 174 0.83 -8.41 -4.62
C VAL A 174 0.04 -8.91 -5.83
N ASP A 175 -1.22 -8.55 -5.95
CA ASP A 175 -2.12 -8.93 -7.04
C ASP A 175 -1.59 -8.55 -8.43
N ARG A 176 -0.77 -7.50 -8.51
CA ARG A 176 -0.11 -7.10 -9.77
C ARG A 176 0.88 -8.14 -10.33
N PHE A 177 1.33 -9.08 -9.48
CA PHE A 177 2.20 -10.19 -9.88
C PHE A 177 1.41 -11.42 -10.26
N LEU A 178 0.16 -11.53 -9.78
CA LEU A 178 -0.71 -12.57 -10.28
C LEU A 178 -0.90 -12.31 -11.77
N PRO A 179 -0.75 -13.34 -12.62
CA PRO A 179 -1.23 -13.20 -13.97
C PRO A 179 -2.70 -12.80 -13.81
N ARG A 180 -3.06 -11.67 -14.38
CA ARG A 180 -4.47 -11.36 -14.53
C ARG A 180 -5.12 -12.65 -15.03
N PRO A 181 -6.19 -13.15 -14.36
CA PRO A 181 -6.87 -14.33 -14.85
C PRO A 181 -6.98 -14.13 -16.33
N PRO A 182 -6.65 -15.14 -17.18
CA PRO A 182 -6.74 -14.96 -18.60
C PRO A 182 -8.08 -14.30 -18.81
N ARG A 183 -8.08 -13.06 -19.33
CA ARG A 183 -9.35 -12.43 -19.74
C ARG A 183 -10.00 -13.56 -20.47
N ARG A 184 -11.03 -14.18 -19.87
CA ARG A 184 -11.70 -15.34 -20.47
C ARG A 184 -11.87 -14.95 -21.91
N ALA A 185 -11.22 -15.71 -22.80
CA ALA A 185 -11.12 -15.38 -24.21
C ALA A 185 -12.51 -15.52 -24.86
N GLY A 186 -13.30 -14.57 -24.62
CA GLY A 186 -14.40 -13.98 -25.25
C GLY A 186 -14.17 -12.52 -25.02
N ARG A 187 -13.74 -11.80 -26.03
CA ARG A 187 -13.94 -10.36 -26.11
C ARG A 187 -15.38 -10.13 -25.67
N ARG A 188 -15.55 -9.81 -24.36
CA ARG A 188 -16.88 -9.38 -23.90
C ARG A 188 -17.03 -8.03 -24.54
N GLU A 189 -17.84 -7.99 -25.59
CA GLU A 189 -18.09 -6.77 -26.31
C GLU A 189 -18.59 -5.71 -25.34
N PRO A 190 -18.04 -4.50 -25.39
CA PRO A 190 -18.58 -3.39 -24.64
C PRO A 190 -20.05 -3.28 -24.99
N LEU A 191 -20.92 -3.26 -23.99
CA LEU A 191 -22.36 -3.17 -24.22
C LEU A 191 -22.76 -1.84 -24.87
N GLY A 192 -21.84 -0.86 -24.92
CA GLY A 192 -22.10 0.50 -25.40
C GLY A 192 -23.17 1.24 -24.57
N ARG A 193 -23.70 0.60 -23.52
CA ARG A 193 -24.73 1.12 -22.63
C ARG A 193 -24.63 0.46 -21.25
N LEU A 194 -25.15 1.13 -20.25
CA LEU A 194 -25.26 0.54 -18.91
C LEU A 194 -26.29 -0.58 -18.88
N PRO A 195 -26.05 -1.65 -18.10
CA PRO A 195 -26.98 -2.78 -17.99
C PRO A 195 -28.30 -2.33 -17.35
N PRO A 196 -29.43 -2.94 -17.72
CA PRO A 196 -30.74 -2.62 -17.16
C PRO A 196 -30.82 -2.82 -15.64
N SER A 197 -30.00 -3.71 -15.08
CA SER A 197 -29.91 -4.01 -13.65
C SER A 197 -29.22 -2.90 -12.84
N LEU A 198 -28.52 -1.97 -13.48
CA LEU A 198 -27.89 -0.84 -12.82
C LEU A 198 -28.83 0.36 -12.83
N ARG A 199 -29.18 0.86 -11.64
CA ARG A 199 -29.91 2.13 -11.50
C ARG A 199 -29.09 3.26 -12.14
N LYS A 200 -29.70 3.99 -13.07
CA LYS A 200 -29.04 5.12 -13.75
C LYS A 200 -29.40 6.41 -13.04
N PRO A 201 -28.42 7.25 -12.70
CA PRO A 201 -28.68 8.61 -12.27
C PRO A 201 -29.47 9.38 -13.34
N SER A 202 -30.41 10.20 -12.95
CA SER A 202 -31.10 11.08 -13.90
C SER A 202 -30.13 12.12 -14.47
N ARG A 203 -30.39 12.58 -15.69
CA ARG A 203 -29.60 13.63 -16.32
C ARG A 203 -29.49 14.87 -15.44
N ARG A 204 -30.58 15.30 -14.83
CA ARG A 204 -30.63 16.45 -13.90
C ARG A 204 -29.75 16.23 -12.66
N ALA A 205 -29.73 15.01 -12.10
CA ALA A 205 -28.86 14.66 -10.98
C ALA A 205 -27.38 14.71 -11.36
N LEU A 206 -27.03 14.21 -12.55
CA LEU A 206 -25.65 14.26 -13.06
C LEU A 206 -25.19 15.70 -13.35
N GLU A 207 -26.05 16.53 -13.95
CA GLU A 207 -25.77 17.94 -14.19
C GLU A 207 -25.55 18.71 -12.88
N ALA A 208 -26.39 18.47 -11.87
CA ALA A 208 -26.24 19.08 -10.56
C ALA A 208 -24.95 18.63 -9.84
N LEU A 209 -24.64 17.35 -9.91
CA LEU A 209 -23.42 16.77 -9.35
C LEU A 209 -22.17 17.32 -10.06
N ALA A 210 -22.17 17.32 -11.39
CA ALA A 210 -21.06 17.84 -12.18
C ALA A 210 -20.84 19.34 -11.97
N GLY A 211 -21.93 20.12 -11.85
CA GLY A 211 -21.85 21.55 -11.53
C GLY A 211 -21.28 21.80 -10.15
N ARG A 212 -21.70 21.04 -9.13
CA ARG A 212 -21.25 21.19 -7.74
C ARG A 212 -19.77 20.87 -7.57
N HIS A 213 -19.28 19.84 -8.24
CA HIS A 213 -17.89 19.40 -8.15
C HIS A 213 -17.00 19.93 -9.27
N GLY A 214 -17.52 20.79 -10.15
CA GLY A 214 -16.78 21.37 -11.26
C GLY A 214 -16.24 20.33 -12.23
N LEU A 215 -17.04 19.29 -12.54
CA LEU A 215 -16.62 18.24 -13.46
C LEU A 215 -16.89 18.66 -14.91
N ALA A 216 -15.96 18.31 -15.80
CA ALA A 216 -16.13 18.40 -17.23
C ALA A 216 -16.74 17.12 -17.81
N ARG A 217 -16.41 15.95 -17.21
CA ARG A 217 -16.83 14.66 -17.73
C ARG A 217 -17.01 13.63 -16.62
N VAL A 218 -17.98 12.71 -16.80
CA VAL A 218 -18.22 11.55 -15.94
C VAL A 218 -18.42 10.34 -16.84
N VAL A 219 -17.61 9.29 -16.65
CA VAL A 219 -17.60 8.09 -17.48
C VAL A 219 -17.68 6.86 -16.59
N VAL A 220 -18.64 5.98 -16.82
CA VAL A 220 -18.68 4.64 -16.21
C VAL A 220 -17.89 3.69 -17.08
N PHE A 221 -17.01 2.90 -16.48
CA PHE A 221 -16.18 1.92 -17.18
C PHE A 221 -16.09 0.61 -16.38
N GLY A 222 -15.20 -0.28 -16.75
CA GLY A 222 -14.98 -1.50 -15.98
C GLY A 222 -16.08 -2.55 -16.15
N SER A 223 -16.42 -3.27 -15.05
CA SER A 223 -17.42 -4.34 -15.10
C SER A 223 -18.81 -3.84 -15.45
N ALA A 224 -19.17 -2.63 -15.02
CA ALA A 224 -20.49 -2.02 -15.22
C ALA A 224 -20.86 -1.76 -16.70
N VAL A 225 -19.89 -1.78 -17.60
CA VAL A 225 -20.11 -1.61 -19.06
C VAL A 225 -19.88 -2.90 -19.84
N ARG A 226 -19.73 -4.02 -19.15
CA ARG A 226 -19.48 -5.35 -19.72
C ARG A 226 -20.52 -6.37 -19.26
N SER A 227 -20.58 -7.49 -19.94
CA SER A 227 -21.52 -8.58 -19.66
C SER A 227 -21.24 -9.36 -18.37
N ASP A 228 -20.19 -9.02 -17.62
CA ASP A 228 -19.83 -9.63 -16.32
C ASP A 228 -20.29 -8.83 -15.09
N PHE A 229 -21.07 -7.79 -15.29
CA PHE A 229 -21.67 -7.04 -14.21
C PHE A 229 -22.69 -7.88 -13.43
N GLY A 230 -22.48 -8.02 -12.13
CA GLY A 230 -23.28 -8.87 -11.25
C GLY A 230 -23.78 -8.16 -9.99
N PRO A 231 -24.52 -8.87 -9.12
CA PRO A 231 -25.09 -8.29 -7.89
C PRO A 231 -24.06 -7.75 -6.90
N GLY A 232 -22.85 -8.30 -6.87
CA GLY A 232 -21.74 -7.87 -6.01
C GLY A 232 -20.70 -7.01 -6.70
N SER A 233 -20.96 -6.53 -7.93
CA SER A 233 -20.05 -5.64 -8.65
C SER A 233 -20.23 -4.20 -8.20
N ASP A 234 -19.14 -3.51 -7.95
CA ASP A 234 -19.04 -2.06 -7.82
C ASP A 234 -19.15 -1.36 -9.19
N VAL A 235 -19.31 -0.05 -9.16
CA VAL A 235 -19.38 0.80 -10.36
C VAL A 235 -18.12 1.65 -10.44
N ASP A 236 -17.25 1.37 -11.40
CA ASP A 236 -16.06 2.17 -11.66
C ASP A 236 -16.44 3.46 -12.42
N VAL A 237 -16.13 4.62 -11.84
CA VAL A 237 -16.44 5.93 -12.41
C VAL A 237 -15.18 6.76 -12.58
N LEU A 238 -14.85 7.10 -13.82
CA LEU A 238 -13.81 8.08 -14.13
C LEU A 238 -14.43 9.48 -14.15
N VAL A 239 -13.86 10.40 -13.35
CA VAL A 239 -14.26 11.80 -13.34
C VAL A 239 -13.15 12.68 -13.84
N GLU A 240 -13.49 13.61 -14.72
CA GLU A 240 -12.56 14.60 -15.28
C GLU A 240 -12.95 15.98 -14.78
N PRO A 241 -12.20 16.56 -13.80
CA PRO A 241 -12.43 17.92 -13.36
C PRO A 241 -12.11 18.93 -14.46
N ARG A 242 -12.82 20.06 -14.47
CA ARG A 242 -12.45 21.20 -15.32
C ARG A 242 -11.02 21.65 -15.06
N PRO A 243 -10.32 22.29 -16.01
CA PRO A 243 -8.92 22.64 -15.87
C PRO A 243 -8.60 23.46 -14.61
N GLU A 244 -9.49 24.35 -14.24
CA GLU A 244 -9.40 25.25 -13.08
C GLU A 244 -9.76 24.60 -11.74
N VAL A 245 -10.38 23.43 -11.75
CA VAL A 245 -10.86 22.73 -10.55
C VAL A 245 -9.84 21.72 -10.07
N ARG A 246 -9.54 21.75 -8.76
CA ARG A 246 -8.75 20.72 -8.07
C ARG A 246 -9.63 20.02 -7.05
N LEU A 247 -9.92 18.76 -7.29
CA LEU A 247 -10.63 17.93 -6.32
C LEU A 247 -9.65 17.52 -5.21
N GLY A 248 -9.93 17.94 -3.99
CA GLY A 248 -9.27 17.45 -2.77
C GLY A 248 -9.81 16.08 -2.36
N LEU A 249 -9.22 15.49 -1.32
CA LEU A 249 -9.66 14.20 -0.80
C LEU A 249 -11.12 14.23 -0.33
N ASP A 250 -11.51 15.29 0.39
CA ASP A 250 -12.87 15.48 0.88
C ASP A 250 -13.89 15.62 -0.26
N ASP A 251 -13.48 16.26 -1.37
CA ASP A 251 -14.34 16.39 -2.54
C ASP A 251 -14.58 15.04 -3.21
N VAL A 252 -13.53 14.20 -3.30
CA VAL A 252 -13.64 12.84 -3.85
C VAL A 252 -14.51 11.95 -2.98
N ILE A 253 -14.40 12.05 -1.65
CA ILE A 253 -15.23 11.28 -0.71
C ILE A 253 -16.70 11.68 -0.89
N ARG A 254 -17.02 12.97 -0.86
CA ARG A 254 -18.40 13.46 -1.05
C ARG A 254 -18.97 13.10 -2.42
N LEU A 255 -18.13 13.17 -3.46
CA LEU A 255 -18.51 12.81 -4.82
C LEU A 255 -18.85 11.31 -4.91
N ARG A 256 -18.04 10.46 -4.26
CA ARG A 256 -18.28 9.03 -4.17
C ARG A 256 -19.62 8.74 -3.48
N GLU A 257 -19.87 9.30 -2.30
CA GLU A 257 -21.12 9.11 -1.56
C GLU A 257 -22.35 9.51 -2.38
N GLN A 258 -22.28 10.63 -3.10
CA GLN A 258 -23.37 11.08 -3.96
C GLN A 258 -23.59 10.17 -5.18
N LEU A 259 -22.53 9.61 -5.74
CA LEU A 259 -22.62 8.64 -6.82
C LEU A 259 -23.16 7.30 -6.31
N GLU A 260 -22.75 6.84 -5.13
CA GLU A 260 -23.28 5.64 -4.48
C GLU A 260 -24.80 5.77 -4.24
N GLU A 261 -25.26 6.91 -3.74
CA GLU A 261 -26.70 7.20 -3.60
C GLU A 261 -27.42 7.17 -4.96
N ALA A 262 -26.81 7.76 -5.98
CA ALA A 262 -27.40 7.88 -7.31
C ALA A 262 -27.50 6.52 -8.04
N PHE A 263 -26.48 5.66 -7.92
CA PHE A 263 -26.45 4.33 -8.52
C PHE A 263 -27.12 3.25 -7.64
N GLY A 264 -27.23 3.51 -6.32
CA GLY A 264 -27.71 2.51 -5.34
C GLY A 264 -26.72 1.36 -5.15
N ARG A 265 -25.42 1.59 -5.35
CA ARG A 265 -24.32 0.64 -5.28
C ARG A 265 -23.02 1.31 -4.87
N ASP A 266 -22.08 0.49 -4.41
CA ASP A 266 -20.71 0.95 -4.16
C ASP A 266 -20.08 1.49 -5.45
N VAL A 267 -19.36 2.62 -5.32
CA VAL A 267 -18.73 3.32 -6.45
C VAL A 267 -17.25 3.50 -6.17
N ASP A 268 -16.42 3.13 -7.13
CA ASP A 268 -15.00 3.50 -7.14
C ASP A 268 -14.78 4.71 -8.05
N VAL A 269 -14.36 5.83 -7.44
CA VAL A 269 -14.16 7.11 -8.14
C VAL A 269 -12.70 7.29 -8.47
N VAL A 270 -12.40 7.36 -9.76
CA VAL A 270 -11.05 7.61 -10.28
C VAL A 270 -10.97 9.00 -10.88
N ASN A 271 -10.10 9.86 -10.34
CA ASN A 271 -9.81 11.17 -10.91
C ASN A 271 -8.88 11.01 -12.12
N ALA A 272 -9.32 11.47 -13.29
CA ALA A 272 -8.58 11.36 -14.55
C ALA A 272 -7.16 11.94 -14.50
N ARG A 273 -6.93 13.00 -13.71
CA ARG A 273 -5.59 13.62 -13.55
C ARG A 273 -4.55 12.69 -12.93
N PHE A 274 -4.99 11.73 -12.12
CA PHE A 274 -4.11 10.81 -11.38
C PHE A 274 -4.32 9.36 -11.82
N ALA A 275 -5.18 9.14 -12.82
CA ALA A 275 -5.50 7.82 -13.33
C ALA A 275 -4.31 7.19 -14.06
N ARG A 276 -4.12 5.90 -13.84
CA ARG A 276 -3.11 5.12 -14.56
C ARG A 276 -3.46 5.05 -16.05
N PRO A 277 -2.46 5.01 -16.97
CA PRO A 277 -2.72 4.95 -18.41
C PRO A 277 -3.67 3.82 -18.85
N GLY A 278 -3.64 2.68 -18.14
CA GLY A 278 -4.53 1.55 -18.40
C GLY A 278 -6.00 1.85 -18.09
N VAL A 279 -6.28 2.65 -17.04
CA VAL A 279 -7.62 3.08 -16.64
C VAL A 279 -8.17 4.08 -17.66
N LEU A 280 -7.35 5.08 -18.03
CA LEU A 280 -7.74 6.06 -19.05
C LEU A 280 -8.08 5.38 -20.39
N ARG A 281 -7.29 4.39 -20.79
CA ARG A 281 -7.54 3.62 -22.00
C ARG A 281 -8.83 2.82 -21.91
N ALA A 282 -9.07 2.11 -20.80
CA ALA A 282 -10.30 1.34 -20.61
C ALA A 282 -11.53 2.25 -20.63
N ALA A 283 -11.47 3.41 -19.96
CA ALA A 283 -12.56 4.39 -19.98
C ALA A 283 -12.80 5.00 -21.37
N ALA A 284 -11.74 5.19 -22.18
CA ALA A 284 -11.86 5.70 -23.55
C ALA A 284 -12.41 4.67 -24.55
N GLU A 285 -12.01 3.39 -24.41
CA GLU A 285 -12.37 2.32 -25.36
C GLU A 285 -13.73 1.68 -25.05
N GLU A 286 -14.06 1.50 -23.78
CA GLU A 286 -15.22 0.73 -23.31
C GLU A 286 -16.23 1.58 -22.53
N GLY A 287 -15.84 2.79 -22.10
CA GLY A 287 -16.61 3.60 -21.17
C GLY A 287 -17.91 4.17 -21.74
N VAL A 288 -18.92 4.25 -20.88
CA VAL A 288 -20.19 4.93 -21.17
C VAL A 288 -20.16 6.32 -20.56
N VAL A 289 -20.18 7.36 -21.39
CA VAL A 289 -20.22 8.75 -20.94
C VAL A 289 -21.61 9.06 -20.39
N LEU A 290 -21.66 9.51 -19.13
CA LEU A 290 -22.91 9.91 -18.48
C LEU A 290 -23.09 11.43 -18.50
N TYR A 291 -21.98 12.18 -18.48
CA TYR A 291 -21.94 13.63 -18.52
C TYR A 291 -20.66 14.09 -19.23
N GLY A 292 -20.76 15.10 -20.08
CA GLY A 292 -19.65 15.68 -20.84
C GLY A 292 -19.96 15.94 -22.29
#